data_22dac503a79146f3df04a6f6e1c4d723
#
_entry.id   22dac503a79146f3df04a6f6e1c4d723
#
_cell.length_a   1.000
_cell.length_b   1.000
_cell.length_c   1.000
_cell.angle_alpha   90.00
_cell.angle_beta   90.00
_cell.angle_gamma   90.00
#
_symmetry.space_group_name_H-M   'P 1'
#
loop_
_entity.id
_entity.type
_entity.pdbx_description
1 polymer ?
#
loop_
_entity_poly.entity_id
_entity_poly.type
_entity_poly.pdbx_seq_one_letter_code
_entity_poly.pdbx_strand_id
1 'polypeptide(L)'
;MKKIFTLIAIALISITANAQKNFPDVILKLNHLLNENTFSKSTTGTNNIDNQFNVSRLEYYISDIVLTHDGGLETKVENYYILVNANSPGDYNLGTFEIDKMEAITFSIGVPSNVNNADPTQWSAGHPLAPRSPSMHWGWASGYRFVALEGKAGASLGTTYEIHALGNKNYFTQKIPMSVEWTDNIVLEINADYSKALEGIPVANGIVTHGEEDEAAKLLRNFQTTVFSNASGEGNVLSATQITLNEALAVYPNPSNGVVNLSFDDKRFANATVAVTDVTGNEIAAEKMVNLGGKIILETKGVYFVTATTNDGFVARKKVIIQ
;
A
#
# COMPACT_ATOMS: atom_id res chain seq x y z
N MET A 1 64.41 43.86 -43.36
CA MET A 1 64.14 42.56 -42.75
C MET A 1 62.92 42.73 -41.86
N LYS A 2 61.72 42.29 -42.33
CA LYS A 2 60.46 42.36 -41.54
C LYS A 2 60.31 41.05 -40.87
N LYS A 3 60.24 41.04 -39.50
CA LYS A 3 59.93 39.89 -38.68
C LYS A 3 58.43 39.70 -38.62
N ILE A 4 57.91 38.59 -39.14
CA ILE A 4 56.51 38.18 -39.02
C ILE A 4 56.42 37.38 -37.72
N PHE A 5 55.62 37.90 -36.76
CA PHE A 5 55.23 37.14 -35.58
C PHE A 5 53.94 36.41 -35.87
N THR A 6 54.01 35.09 -35.94
CA THR A 6 52.84 34.22 -36.06
C THR A 6 52.29 33.94 -34.68
N LEU A 7 51.08 34.46 -34.37
CA LEU A 7 50.36 34.19 -33.15
C LEU A 7 49.62 32.86 -33.35
N ILE A 8 50.00 31.83 -32.62
CA ILE A 8 49.24 30.57 -32.54
C ILE A 8 48.18 30.71 -31.43
N ALA A 9 46.93 30.83 -31.81
CA ALA A 9 45.80 30.79 -30.91
C ALA A 9 45.50 29.31 -30.59
N ILE A 10 45.81 28.88 -29.36
CA ILE A 10 45.36 27.56 -28.84
C ILE A 10 43.93 27.70 -28.38
N ALA A 11 42.98 27.16 -29.15
CA ALA A 11 41.60 27.02 -28.74
C ALA A 11 41.52 25.88 -27.74
N LEU A 12 41.30 26.22 -26.46
CA LEU A 12 40.91 25.25 -25.41
C LEU A 12 39.46 24.80 -25.68
N ILE A 13 39.31 23.62 -26.27
CA ILE A 13 38.01 22.95 -26.35
C ILE A 13 37.77 22.33 -24.97
N SER A 14 36.97 22.97 -24.11
CA SER A 14 36.45 22.36 -22.91
C SER A 14 35.41 21.28 -23.30
N ILE A 15 35.84 20.05 -23.28
CA ILE A 15 34.94 18.88 -23.36
C ILE A 15 34.22 18.84 -22.00
N THR A 16 33.00 19.37 -21.92
CA THR A 16 32.11 19.04 -20.83
C THR A 16 31.72 17.58 -21.00
N ALA A 17 32.35 16.71 -20.23
CA ALA A 17 31.86 15.35 -20.06
C ALA A 17 30.50 15.47 -19.39
N ASN A 18 29.42 15.33 -20.13
CA ASN A 18 28.12 15.04 -19.54
C ASN A 18 28.26 13.62 -18.93
N ALA A 19 28.51 13.55 -17.64
CA ALA A 19 28.32 12.32 -16.90
C ALA A 19 26.85 11.93 -17.09
N GLN A 20 26.59 10.86 -17.80
CA GLN A 20 25.26 10.30 -17.94
C GLN A 20 24.84 9.90 -16.51
N LYS A 21 23.85 10.59 -15.95
CA LYS A 21 23.31 10.26 -14.63
C LYS A 21 22.67 8.87 -14.77
N ASN A 22 23.26 7.86 -14.14
CA ASN A 22 22.64 6.56 -14.03
C ASN A 22 21.54 6.67 -12.97
N PHE A 23 20.34 6.29 -13.31
CA PHE A 23 19.24 6.24 -12.38
C PHE A 23 19.13 4.84 -11.75
N PRO A 24 18.68 4.72 -10.50
CA PRO A 24 18.55 3.43 -9.84
C PRO A 24 17.43 2.59 -10.44
N ASP A 25 17.61 1.27 -10.42
CA ASP A 25 16.48 0.36 -10.53
C ASP A 25 15.71 0.35 -9.20
N VAL A 26 14.39 0.38 -9.31
CA VAL A 26 13.48 0.24 -8.16
C VAL A 26 13.00 -1.20 -8.10
N ILE A 27 13.31 -1.88 -7.00
CA ILE A 27 13.00 -3.29 -6.78
C ILE A 27 12.00 -3.40 -5.65
N LEU A 28 10.81 -3.92 -5.91
CA LEU A 28 9.88 -4.35 -4.87
C LEU A 28 10.29 -5.73 -4.39
N LYS A 29 10.60 -5.86 -3.10
CA LYS A 29 10.92 -7.13 -2.45
C LYS A 29 9.87 -7.48 -1.42
N LEU A 30 9.18 -8.59 -1.62
CA LEU A 30 8.18 -9.14 -0.70
C LEU A 30 8.82 -10.22 0.17
N ASN A 31 8.91 -9.98 1.46
CA ASN A 31 9.27 -11.00 2.43
C ASN A 31 8.02 -11.80 2.78
N HIS A 32 7.91 -13.02 2.24
CA HIS A 32 6.78 -13.90 2.50
C HIS A 32 6.86 -14.47 3.92
N LEU A 33 5.87 -14.16 4.77
CA LEU A 33 5.83 -14.56 6.17
C LEU A 33 4.56 -15.34 6.50
N LEU A 34 4.64 -16.14 7.58
CA LEU A 34 3.51 -16.80 8.22
C LEU A 34 3.72 -16.74 9.75
N ASN A 35 2.89 -16.00 10.47
CA ASN A 35 3.10 -15.69 11.89
C ASN A 35 4.54 -15.16 12.15
N GLU A 36 4.92 -14.12 11.40
CA GLU A 36 6.21 -13.42 11.48
C GLU A 36 7.45 -14.28 11.09
N ASN A 37 7.30 -15.57 10.82
CA ASN A 37 8.36 -16.45 10.33
C ASN A 37 8.34 -16.56 8.81
N THR A 38 9.47 -16.91 8.21
CA THR A 38 9.54 -17.14 6.76
C THR A 38 8.50 -18.17 6.32
N PHE A 39 7.70 -17.78 5.33
CA PHE A 39 6.64 -18.64 4.78
C PHE A 39 7.19 -19.90 4.13
N SER A 40 6.52 -21.01 4.39
CA SER A 40 6.73 -22.29 3.70
C SER A 40 5.42 -23.09 3.69
N LYS A 41 5.18 -23.84 2.63
CA LYS A 41 4.01 -24.75 2.55
C LYS A 41 3.95 -25.80 3.67
N SER A 42 5.10 -26.15 4.25
CA SER A 42 5.18 -27.09 5.38
C SER A 42 4.91 -26.44 6.73
N THR A 43 4.85 -25.12 6.78
CA THR A 43 4.64 -24.37 8.02
C THR A 43 3.15 -24.33 8.37
N THR A 44 2.84 -24.62 9.63
CA THR A 44 1.50 -24.41 10.20
C THR A 44 1.44 -23.01 10.78
N GLY A 45 0.46 -22.24 10.34
CA GLY A 45 0.10 -20.96 10.89
C GLY A 45 -1.11 -21.04 11.81
N THR A 46 -1.35 -19.97 12.56
CA THR A 46 -2.54 -19.79 13.38
C THR A 46 -3.09 -18.40 13.12
N ASN A 47 -4.38 -18.26 12.89
CA ASN A 47 -5.01 -16.95 12.72
C ASN A 47 -5.46 -16.37 14.08
N ASN A 48 -5.98 -15.14 14.09
CA ASN A 48 -6.36 -14.41 15.32
C ASN A 48 -7.60 -14.97 16.06
N ILE A 49 -8.23 -16.02 15.53
CA ILE A 49 -9.32 -16.78 16.18
C ILE A 49 -8.93 -18.23 16.45
N ASP A 50 -7.64 -18.48 16.65
CA ASP A 50 -7.06 -19.77 17.04
C ASP A 50 -7.31 -20.93 16.05
N ASN A 51 -7.58 -20.63 14.78
CA ASN A 51 -7.62 -21.68 13.77
C ASN A 51 -6.21 -21.99 13.26
N GLN A 52 -5.75 -23.23 13.46
CA GLN A 52 -4.54 -23.73 12.84
C GLN A 52 -4.79 -24.00 11.36
N PHE A 53 -3.81 -23.70 10.51
CA PHE A 53 -3.89 -23.92 9.08
C PHE A 53 -2.51 -24.05 8.43
N ASN A 54 -2.43 -24.64 7.26
CA ASN A 54 -1.32 -24.51 6.34
C ASN A 54 -1.79 -23.92 5.01
N VAL A 55 -0.86 -23.49 4.18
CA VAL A 55 -1.16 -22.93 2.86
C VAL A 55 -0.55 -23.82 1.78
N SER A 56 -1.39 -24.41 0.94
CA SER A 56 -0.95 -25.22 -0.21
C SER A 56 -0.78 -24.38 -1.48
N ARG A 57 -1.62 -23.33 -1.63
CA ARG A 57 -1.55 -22.36 -2.72
C ARG A 57 -1.85 -20.98 -2.20
N LEU A 58 -1.02 -20.02 -2.57
CA LEU A 58 -1.31 -18.60 -2.43
C LEU A 58 -0.74 -17.87 -3.62
N GLU A 59 -1.65 -17.34 -4.43
CA GLU A 59 -1.34 -16.49 -5.59
C GLU A 59 -2.25 -15.27 -5.55
N TYR A 60 -1.70 -14.09 -5.86
CA TYR A 60 -2.46 -12.84 -5.91
C TYR A 60 -1.84 -11.83 -6.86
N TYR A 61 -2.68 -10.93 -7.38
CA TYR A 61 -2.23 -9.86 -8.25
C TYR A 61 -1.88 -8.60 -7.47
N ILE A 62 -0.78 -7.95 -7.88
CA ILE A 62 -0.45 -6.55 -7.57
C ILE A 62 -0.52 -5.76 -8.86
N SER A 63 -1.16 -4.59 -8.82
CA SER A 63 -1.31 -3.68 -9.96
C SER A 63 -1.40 -2.22 -9.50
N ASP A 64 -1.49 -1.28 -10.44
CA ASP A 64 -1.60 0.16 -10.21
C ASP A 64 -0.54 0.67 -9.21
N ILE A 65 0.73 0.33 -9.46
CA ILE A 65 1.84 0.70 -8.61
C ILE A 65 2.19 2.18 -8.85
N VAL A 66 2.29 2.94 -7.75
CA VAL A 66 2.73 4.34 -7.73
C VAL A 66 3.84 4.52 -6.71
N LEU A 67 4.92 5.14 -7.13
CA LEU A 67 6.08 5.48 -6.31
C LEU A 67 5.92 6.92 -5.83
N THR A 68 5.88 7.14 -4.50
CA THR A 68 5.93 8.50 -3.91
C THR A 68 7.37 8.76 -3.47
N HIS A 69 7.96 9.88 -3.94
CA HIS A 69 9.38 10.14 -3.77
C HIS A 69 9.69 11.66 -3.74
N ASP A 70 10.90 12.03 -3.36
CA ASP A 70 11.52 13.36 -3.49
C ASP A 70 10.61 14.54 -3.11
N GLY A 71 10.02 14.47 -1.91
CA GLY A 71 9.15 15.53 -1.39
C GLY A 71 7.70 15.40 -1.82
N GLY A 72 7.21 14.18 -2.09
CA GLY A 72 5.82 13.87 -2.39
C GLY A 72 5.50 13.85 -3.88
N LEU A 73 6.49 13.80 -4.76
CA LEU A 73 6.28 13.53 -6.19
C LEU A 73 5.73 12.11 -6.37
N GLU A 74 4.90 11.91 -7.37
CA GLU A 74 4.33 10.60 -7.67
C GLU A 74 4.67 10.15 -9.09
N THR A 75 5.24 8.96 -9.21
CA THR A 75 5.55 8.31 -10.49
C THR A 75 4.81 6.99 -10.58
N LYS A 76 3.95 6.84 -11.58
CA LYS A 76 3.22 5.61 -11.84
C LYS A 76 4.10 4.62 -12.61
N VAL A 77 4.09 3.36 -12.19
CA VAL A 77 4.70 2.24 -12.94
C VAL A 77 3.66 1.75 -13.96
N GLU A 78 3.79 2.21 -15.20
CA GLU A 78 2.76 2.04 -16.21
C GLU A 78 2.65 0.60 -16.73
N ASN A 79 1.43 0.11 -16.89
CA ASN A 79 1.09 -1.20 -17.46
C ASN A 79 1.84 -2.39 -16.81
N TYR A 80 2.14 -2.26 -15.53
CA TYR A 80 2.90 -3.26 -14.79
C TYR A 80 1.97 -4.07 -13.88
N TYR A 81 2.01 -5.38 -14.05
CA TYR A 81 1.25 -6.34 -13.26
C TYR A 81 2.21 -7.35 -12.65
N ILE A 82 1.98 -7.72 -11.41
CA ILE A 82 2.69 -8.81 -10.75
C ILE A 82 1.67 -9.89 -10.40
N LEU A 83 1.94 -11.13 -10.76
CA LEU A 83 1.29 -12.26 -10.14
C LEU A 83 2.27 -12.84 -9.12
N VAL A 84 2.01 -12.55 -7.87
CA VAL A 84 2.76 -13.08 -6.75
C VAL A 84 2.39 -14.53 -6.55
N ASN A 85 3.40 -15.40 -6.43
CA ASN A 85 3.27 -16.74 -5.91
C ASN A 85 4.09 -16.83 -4.62
N ALA A 86 3.43 -17.01 -3.49
CA ALA A 86 4.10 -17.01 -2.19
C ALA A 86 5.19 -18.10 -2.00
N ASN A 87 5.24 -19.08 -2.91
CA ASN A 87 6.28 -20.12 -2.91
C ASN A 87 7.50 -19.78 -3.79
N SER A 88 7.51 -18.62 -4.41
CA SER A 88 8.58 -18.14 -5.26
C SER A 88 9.27 -16.93 -4.61
N PRO A 89 10.51 -16.59 -4.98
CA PRO A 89 11.12 -15.34 -4.54
C PRO A 89 10.24 -14.14 -4.84
N GLY A 90 10.20 -13.21 -3.91
CA GLY A 90 9.35 -12.01 -3.98
C GLY A 90 10.06 -10.77 -4.53
N ASP A 91 11.05 -10.92 -5.42
CA ASP A 91 11.82 -9.81 -5.98
C ASP A 91 11.26 -9.42 -7.35
N TYR A 92 10.83 -8.14 -7.49
CA TYR A 92 10.22 -7.61 -8.72
C TYR A 92 10.88 -6.30 -9.12
N ASN A 93 11.59 -6.27 -10.25
CA ASN A 93 12.15 -5.04 -10.81
C ASN A 93 11.02 -4.22 -11.43
N LEU A 94 10.74 -3.05 -10.85
CA LEU A 94 9.69 -2.14 -11.32
C LEU A 94 10.17 -1.24 -12.47
N GLY A 95 11.48 -1.19 -12.72
CA GLY A 95 12.11 -0.36 -13.73
C GLY A 95 13.11 0.63 -13.15
N THR A 96 13.70 1.43 -14.04
CA THR A 96 14.69 2.48 -13.71
C THR A 96 13.99 3.83 -13.65
N PHE A 97 14.16 4.58 -12.55
CA PHE A 97 13.46 5.85 -12.33
C PHE A 97 14.43 6.92 -11.81
N GLU A 98 14.14 8.20 -12.17
CA GLU A 98 14.84 9.36 -11.60
C GLU A 98 14.31 9.66 -10.19
N ILE A 99 14.81 8.94 -9.21
CA ILE A 99 14.41 9.02 -7.80
C ILE A 99 15.66 9.08 -6.94
N ASP A 100 15.75 10.07 -6.05
CA ASP A 100 16.83 10.17 -5.07
C ASP A 100 16.41 9.54 -3.72
N LYS A 101 15.12 9.66 -3.34
CA LYS A 101 14.60 9.13 -2.08
C LYS A 101 13.16 8.65 -2.24
N MET A 102 12.90 7.40 -1.87
CA MET A 102 11.54 6.86 -1.76
C MET A 102 10.90 7.23 -0.43
N GLU A 103 9.61 7.58 -0.48
CA GLU A 103 8.80 7.95 0.69
C GLU A 103 7.61 7.03 0.91
N ALA A 104 7.07 6.45 -0.16
CA ALA A 104 6.03 5.43 -0.08
C ALA A 104 5.90 4.66 -1.39
N ILE A 105 5.36 3.45 -1.30
CA ILE A 105 4.80 2.73 -2.44
C ILE A 105 3.28 2.58 -2.26
N THR A 106 2.54 2.85 -3.33
CA THR A 106 1.10 2.60 -3.40
C THR A 106 0.85 1.49 -4.41
N PHE A 107 -0.01 0.54 -4.11
CA PHE A 107 -0.41 -0.52 -5.03
C PHE A 107 -1.79 -1.06 -4.71
N SER A 108 -2.40 -1.72 -5.67
CA SER A 108 -3.69 -2.39 -5.52
C SER A 108 -3.55 -3.91 -5.55
N ILE A 109 -4.43 -4.59 -4.82
CA ILE A 109 -4.57 -6.05 -4.89
C ILE A 109 -5.69 -6.39 -5.87
N GLY A 110 -5.33 -7.15 -6.91
CA GLY A 110 -6.25 -7.53 -7.97
C GLY A 110 -5.88 -6.96 -9.33
N VAL A 111 -6.87 -6.93 -10.22
CA VAL A 111 -6.77 -6.44 -11.59
C VAL A 111 -7.77 -5.31 -11.79
N PRO A 112 -7.36 -4.14 -12.33
CA PRO A 112 -8.25 -2.99 -12.48
C PRO A 112 -9.42 -3.29 -13.44
N SER A 113 -10.57 -2.67 -13.19
CA SER A 113 -11.85 -3.01 -13.81
C SER A 113 -11.86 -2.93 -15.34
N ASN A 114 -11.05 -2.03 -15.93
CA ASN A 114 -10.92 -1.90 -17.38
C ASN A 114 -10.22 -3.11 -18.05
N VAL A 115 -9.54 -3.96 -17.27
CA VAL A 115 -8.78 -5.12 -17.75
C VAL A 115 -9.31 -6.43 -17.14
N ASN A 116 -9.97 -6.36 -15.98
CA ASN A 116 -10.37 -7.53 -15.19
C ASN A 116 -11.24 -8.54 -15.98
N ASN A 117 -12.13 -8.05 -16.83
CA ASN A 117 -13.04 -8.88 -17.63
C ASN A 117 -12.59 -9.05 -19.09
N ALA A 118 -11.36 -8.62 -19.41
CA ALA A 118 -10.80 -8.75 -20.75
C ALA A 118 -10.39 -10.21 -21.06
N ASP A 119 -10.27 -10.54 -22.34
CA ASP A 119 -9.80 -11.85 -22.77
C ASP A 119 -8.32 -12.06 -22.38
N PRO A 120 -7.99 -13.04 -21.54
CA PRO A 120 -6.61 -13.28 -21.12
C PRO A 120 -5.71 -13.74 -22.27
N THR A 121 -6.25 -14.23 -23.40
CA THR A 121 -5.46 -14.65 -24.55
C THR A 121 -4.84 -13.50 -25.33
N GLN A 122 -5.24 -12.27 -25.09
CA GLN A 122 -4.60 -11.09 -25.66
C GLN A 122 -3.16 -10.86 -25.13
N TRP A 123 -2.82 -11.44 -24.00
CA TRP A 123 -1.52 -11.30 -23.36
C TRP A 123 -0.55 -12.36 -23.86
N SER A 124 0.70 -11.96 -24.13
CA SER A 124 1.75 -12.90 -24.52
C SER A 124 2.04 -13.93 -23.42
N ALA A 125 2.53 -15.10 -23.82
CA ALA A 125 2.96 -16.11 -22.87
C ALA A 125 4.01 -15.55 -21.89
N GLY A 126 3.83 -15.82 -20.61
CA GLY A 126 4.67 -15.27 -19.53
C GLY A 126 4.18 -13.96 -18.92
N HIS A 127 3.25 -13.23 -19.57
CA HIS A 127 2.64 -12.06 -18.96
C HIS A 127 1.80 -12.49 -17.73
N PRO A 128 1.81 -11.72 -16.62
CA PRO A 128 1.05 -12.08 -15.41
C PRO A 128 -0.43 -12.37 -15.65
N LEU A 129 -1.05 -11.66 -16.58
CA LEU A 129 -2.47 -11.81 -16.94
C LEU A 129 -2.73 -12.86 -18.04
N ALA A 130 -1.70 -13.51 -18.61
CA ALA A 130 -1.88 -14.55 -19.61
C ALA A 130 -2.54 -15.82 -19.04
N PRO A 131 -3.16 -16.66 -19.89
CA PRO A 131 -3.71 -17.94 -19.46
C PRO A 131 -2.67 -18.81 -18.77
N ARG A 132 -3.05 -19.49 -17.70
CA ARG A 132 -2.18 -20.35 -16.89
C ARG A 132 -2.91 -21.52 -16.26
N SER A 133 -2.15 -22.47 -15.72
CA SER A 133 -2.68 -23.58 -14.93
C SER A 133 -1.93 -23.68 -13.57
N PRO A 134 -2.64 -23.66 -12.43
CA PRO A 134 -4.08 -23.44 -12.29
C PRO A 134 -4.49 -22.04 -12.76
N SER A 135 -5.72 -21.90 -13.28
CA SER A 135 -6.18 -20.64 -13.83
C SER A 135 -6.35 -19.58 -12.75
N MET A 136 -5.94 -18.33 -13.04
CA MET A 136 -6.28 -17.15 -12.26
C MET A 136 -7.39 -16.30 -12.92
N HIS A 137 -7.92 -16.72 -14.07
CA HIS A 137 -9.07 -16.08 -14.72
C HIS A 137 -10.25 -17.03 -14.71
N TRP A 138 -11.45 -16.55 -14.31
CA TRP A 138 -12.65 -17.37 -14.13
C TRP A 138 -13.74 -17.08 -15.16
N GLY A 139 -13.37 -16.63 -16.31
CA GLY A 139 -14.30 -16.26 -17.38
C GLY A 139 -14.74 -14.80 -17.35
N TRP A 140 -15.41 -14.39 -18.40
CA TRP A 140 -15.67 -12.96 -18.68
C TRP A 140 -16.59 -12.30 -17.66
N ALA A 141 -17.53 -13.04 -17.10
CA ALA A 141 -18.46 -12.50 -16.11
C ALA A 141 -17.78 -12.23 -14.75
N SER A 142 -16.84 -13.08 -14.34
CA SER A 142 -16.20 -13.03 -13.03
C SER A 142 -14.83 -12.37 -13.05
N GLY A 143 -14.14 -12.35 -14.19
CA GLY A 143 -12.81 -11.79 -14.35
C GLY A 143 -11.70 -12.61 -13.68
N TYR A 144 -10.67 -11.93 -13.23
CA TYR A 144 -9.53 -12.56 -12.53
C TYR A 144 -9.85 -12.79 -11.06
N ARG A 145 -9.31 -13.89 -10.52
CA ARG A 145 -9.16 -14.07 -9.07
C ARG A 145 -8.11 -13.09 -8.59
N PHE A 146 -8.49 -12.18 -7.71
CA PHE A 146 -7.55 -11.20 -7.14
C PHE A 146 -6.60 -11.89 -6.17
N VAL A 147 -7.15 -12.85 -5.39
CA VAL A 147 -6.41 -13.74 -4.50
C VAL A 147 -6.98 -15.16 -4.64
N ALA A 148 -6.09 -16.16 -4.78
CA ALA A 148 -6.41 -17.58 -4.64
C ALA A 148 -5.62 -18.11 -3.44
N LEU A 149 -6.33 -18.49 -2.37
CA LEU A 149 -5.75 -19.01 -1.13
C LEU A 149 -6.39 -20.33 -0.77
N GLU A 150 -5.58 -21.40 -0.74
CA GLU A 150 -6.01 -22.76 -0.52
C GLU A 150 -5.12 -23.46 0.51
N GLY A 151 -5.71 -24.38 1.29
CA GLY A 151 -4.95 -25.15 2.26
C GLY A 151 -5.79 -26.11 3.08
N LYS A 152 -5.21 -26.53 4.20
CA LYS A 152 -5.82 -27.39 5.20
C LYS A 152 -5.86 -26.65 6.54
N ALA A 153 -6.92 -26.87 7.31
CA ALA A 153 -7.12 -26.22 8.61
C ALA A 153 -7.64 -27.21 9.67
N GLY A 154 -7.73 -26.70 10.90
CA GLY A 154 -8.10 -27.47 12.10
C GLY A 154 -6.89 -28.15 12.76
N ALA A 155 -7.08 -28.67 13.98
CA ALA A 155 -6.01 -29.20 14.82
C ALA A 155 -5.18 -30.34 14.16
N SER A 156 -5.81 -31.12 13.26
CA SER A 156 -5.16 -32.19 12.50
C SER A 156 -4.83 -31.80 11.06
N LEU A 157 -5.09 -30.54 10.66
CA LEU A 157 -4.99 -30.07 9.27
C LEU A 157 -5.79 -30.96 8.29
N GLY A 158 -6.93 -31.50 8.75
CA GLY A 158 -7.78 -32.41 7.98
C GLY A 158 -8.84 -31.71 7.13
N THR A 159 -9.22 -30.48 7.49
CA THR A 159 -10.30 -29.72 6.86
C THR A 159 -9.76 -28.88 5.71
N THR A 160 -10.30 -29.07 4.51
CA THR A 160 -9.91 -28.24 3.34
C THR A 160 -10.55 -26.85 3.43
N TYR A 161 -9.80 -25.81 3.13
CA TYR A 161 -10.34 -24.50 2.81
C TYR A 161 -9.83 -24.04 1.45
N GLU A 162 -10.70 -23.33 0.72
CA GLU A 162 -10.42 -22.75 -0.58
C GLU A 162 -11.16 -21.44 -0.72
N ILE A 163 -10.43 -20.32 -0.83
CA ILE A 163 -10.98 -18.99 -0.94
C ILE A 163 -10.41 -18.34 -2.20
N HIS A 164 -11.25 -18.23 -3.23
CA HIS A 164 -10.92 -17.52 -4.45
C HIS A 164 -11.69 -16.17 -4.44
N ALA A 165 -11.00 -15.12 -4.08
CA ALA A 165 -11.56 -13.80 -3.92
C ALA A 165 -11.38 -12.97 -5.19
N LEU A 166 -12.42 -12.24 -5.58
CA LEU A 166 -12.50 -11.48 -6.83
C LEU A 166 -13.50 -10.31 -6.71
N GLY A 167 -13.79 -9.66 -7.83
CA GLY A 167 -14.83 -8.65 -7.94
C GLY A 167 -14.33 -7.21 -7.90
N ASN A 168 -14.75 -6.39 -8.87
CA ASN A 168 -14.29 -5.01 -9.01
C ASN A 168 -14.55 -4.13 -7.77
N LYS A 169 -15.60 -4.42 -6.99
CA LYS A 169 -15.89 -3.69 -5.74
C LYS A 169 -14.87 -3.97 -4.63
N ASN A 170 -14.12 -5.07 -4.75
CA ASN A 170 -13.07 -5.49 -3.82
C ASN A 170 -11.66 -5.09 -4.32
N TYR A 171 -11.57 -4.27 -5.35
CA TYR A 171 -10.30 -3.74 -5.84
C TYR A 171 -9.90 -2.55 -4.98
N PHE A 172 -8.95 -2.77 -4.09
CA PHE A 172 -8.50 -1.78 -3.12
C PHE A 172 -7.06 -1.36 -3.35
N THR A 173 -6.82 -0.09 -3.13
CA THR A 173 -5.48 0.49 -3.16
C THR A 173 -4.99 0.69 -1.72
N GLN A 174 -3.70 0.44 -1.49
CA GLN A 174 -3.04 0.69 -0.21
C GLN A 174 -1.73 1.45 -0.43
N LYS A 175 -1.33 2.24 0.57
CA LYS A 175 -0.08 3.00 0.57
C LYS A 175 0.78 2.56 1.76
N ILE A 176 2.02 2.14 1.48
CA ILE A 176 2.99 1.74 2.49
C ILE A 176 4.08 2.79 2.55
N PRO A 177 4.15 3.60 3.62
CA PRO A 177 5.21 4.59 3.78
C PRO A 177 6.54 3.88 4.07
N MET A 178 7.61 4.51 3.58
CA MET A 178 8.97 4.04 3.74
C MET A 178 9.95 5.22 3.63
N SER A 179 11.20 4.99 3.97
CA SER A 179 12.26 5.97 3.74
C SER A 179 13.49 5.23 3.24
N VAL A 180 13.67 5.22 1.92
CA VAL A 180 14.79 4.54 1.28
C VAL A 180 15.53 5.54 0.40
N GLU A 181 16.80 5.79 0.72
CA GLU A 181 17.67 6.64 -0.08
C GLU A 181 18.45 5.78 -1.09
N TRP A 182 18.72 6.37 -2.24
CA TRP A 182 19.47 5.71 -3.30
C TRP A 182 20.94 5.52 -2.95
N THR A 183 21.43 4.30 -3.16
CA THR A 183 22.88 3.99 -3.17
C THR A 183 23.28 3.39 -4.53
N ASP A 184 22.94 2.12 -4.77
CA ASP A 184 23.11 1.46 -6.08
C ASP A 184 21.75 1.22 -6.75
N ASN A 185 20.84 0.59 -6.00
CA ASN A 185 19.43 0.39 -6.35
C ASN A 185 18.54 0.81 -5.19
N ILE A 186 17.28 1.08 -5.48
CA ILE A 186 16.26 1.31 -4.44
C ILE A 186 15.53 0.01 -4.22
N VAL A 187 15.68 -0.60 -3.05
CA VAL A 187 14.99 -1.83 -2.66
C VAL A 187 13.87 -1.49 -1.68
N LEU A 188 12.63 -1.71 -2.10
CA LEU A 188 11.42 -1.49 -1.31
C LEU A 188 11.05 -2.80 -0.63
N GLU A 189 11.51 -3.01 0.60
CA GLU A 189 11.25 -4.23 1.35
C GLU A 189 9.91 -4.16 2.09
N ILE A 190 9.01 -5.10 1.78
CA ILE A 190 7.68 -5.22 2.38
C ILE A 190 7.51 -6.61 2.95
N ASN A 191 7.11 -6.69 4.21
CA ASN A 191 6.65 -7.92 4.83
C ASN A 191 5.21 -8.22 4.39
N ALA A 192 4.95 -9.45 3.96
CA ALA A 192 3.63 -9.98 3.63
C ALA A 192 3.33 -11.15 4.55
N ASP A 193 2.68 -10.90 5.70
CA ASP A 193 2.35 -11.95 6.68
C ASP A 193 0.97 -12.55 6.37
N TYR A 194 0.98 -13.75 5.84
CA TYR A 194 -0.22 -14.44 5.38
C TYR A 194 -1.09 -15.03 6.50
N SER A 195 -0.61 -15.08 7.74
CA SER A 195 -1.48 -15.39 8.87
C SER A 195 -2.56 -14.32 9.05
N LYS A 196 -2.24 -13.09 8.73
CA LYS A 196 -3.13 -11.94 8.76
C LYS A 196 -4.17 -11.96 7.64
N ALA A 197 -3.88 -12.61 6.52
CA ALA A 197 -4.85 -12.79 5.43
C ALA A 197 -6.13 -13.52 5.90
N LEU A 198 -5.98 -14.44 6.86
CA LEU A 198 -7.09 -15.22 7.42
C LEU A 198 -7.65 -14.67 8.74
N GLU A 199 -7.36 -13.42 9.09
CA GLU A 199 -7.91 -12.80 10.29
C GLU A 199 -9.44 -12.82 10.30
N GLY A 200 -10.00 -13.42 11.40
CA GLY A 200 -11.43 -13.55 11.60
C GLY A 200 -12.14 -14.47 10.59
N ILE A 201 -11.43 -15.24 9.77
CA ILE A 201 -12.01 -16.22 8.85
C ILE A 201 -11.95 -17.62 9.49
N PRO A 202 -13.08 -18.28 9.73
CA PRO A 202 -13.12 -19.57 10.45
C PRO A 202 -12.77 -20.75 9.54
N VAL A 203 -11.53 -20.79 9.03
CA VAL A 203 -11.07 -21.80 8.06
C VAL A 203 -11.17 -23.23 8.56
N ALA A 204 -11.17 -23.46 9.88
CA ALA A 204 -11.37 -24.77 10.48
C ALA A 204 -12.77 -25.35 10.21
N ASN A 205 -13.74 -24.53 9.79
CA ASN A 205 -15.10 -24.96 9.42
C ASN A 205 -15.20 -25.48 7.97
N GLY A 206 -14.10 -25.51 7.21
CA GLY A 206 -14.12 -26.00 5.84
C GLY A 206 -14.70 -25.00 4.84
N ILE A 207 -14.21 -23.77 4.89
CA ILE A 207 -14.64 -22.72 3.97
C ILE A 207 -14.22 -23.03 2.55
N VAL A 208 -15.21 -23.13 1.65
CA VAL A 208 -15.01 -23.17 0.20
C VAL A 208 -15.87 -22.08 -0.41
N THR A 209 -15.22 -21.01 -0.84
CA THR A 209 -15.91 -19.84 -1.40
C THR A 209 -15.16 -19.27 -2.60
N HIS A 210 -15.93 -18.85 -3.60
CA HIS A 210 -15.44 -18.34 -4.86
C HIS A 210 -16.33 -17.14 -5.22
N GLY A 211 -15.87 -15.94 -5.00
CA GLY A 211 -16.72 -14.78 -5.25
C GLY A 211 -16.21 -13.45 -4.69
N GLU A 212 -17.16 -12.57 -4.46
CA GLU A 212 -16.90 -11.18 -4.06
C GLU A 212 -17.59 -10.76 -2.77
N GLU A 213 -18.18 -11.73 -2.04
CA GLU A 213 -18.90 -11.51 -0.79
C GLU A 213 -18.28 -12.32 0.37
N ASP A 214 -18.79 -12.15 1.56
CA ASP A 214 -18.50 -12.90 2.78
C ASP A 214 -16.99 -13.09 3.04
N GLU A 215 -16.51 -14.31 3.20
CA GLU A 215 -15.11 -14.61 3.50
C GLU A 215 -14.16 -14.23 2.36
N ALA A 216 -14.62 -14.25 1.10
CA ALA A 216 -13.83 -13.78 -0.04
C ALA A 216 -13.61 -12.26 0.03
N ALA A 217 -14.65 -11.48 0.33
CA ALA A 217 -14.51 -10.05 0.54
C ALA A 217 -13.65 -9.75 1.77
N LYS A 218 -13.80 -10.53 2.84
CA LYS A 218 -13.01 -10.39 4.05
C LYS A 218 -11.53 -10.66 3.81
N LEU A 219 -11.21 -11.71 3.06
CA LEU A 219 -9.84 -12.00 2.63
C LEU A 219 -9.20 -10.80 1.92
N LEU A 220 -9.88 -10.21 0.93
CA LEU A 220 -9.38 -9.04 0.21
C LEU A 220 -9.21 -7.81 1.11
N ARG A 221 -10.14 -7.60 2.04
CA ARG A 221 -10.01 -6.54 3.05
C ARG A 221 -8.79 -6.74 3.95
N ASN A 222 -8.52 -7.97 4.39
CA ASN A 222 -7.33 -8.30 5.16
C ASN A 222 -6.05 -8.05 4.36
N PHE A 223 -6.04 -8.38 3.07
CA PHE A 223 -4.93 -8.02 2.16
C PHE A 223 -4.73 -6.51 2.07
N GLN A 224 -5.80 -5.73 2.10
CA GLN A 224 -5.71 -4.28 2.08
C GLN A 224 -5.16 -3.69 3.39
N THR A 225 -5.52 -4.28 4.55
CA THR A 225 -5.39 -3.58 5.84
C THR A 225 -4.32 -4.14 6.76
N THR A 226 -4.01 -5.44 6.67
CA THR A 226 -3.21 -6.12 7.70
C THR A 226 -2.04 -6.95 7.17
N VAL A 227 -2.15 -7.48 5.95
CA VAL A 227 -1.15 -8.41 5.39
C VAL A 227 0.21 -7.75 5.18
N PHE A 228 0.24 -6.52 4.67
CA PHE A 228 1.48 -5.85 4.25
C PHE A 228 1.95 -4.82 5.26
N SER A 229 3.27 -4.78 5.48
CA SER A 229 3.94 -3.77 6.30
C SER A 229 5.34 -3.48 5.79
N ASN A 230 5.88 -2.30 6.10
CA ASN A 230 7.27 -1.97 5.82
C ASN A 230 8.20 -2.90 6.62
N ALA A 231 9.18 -3.52 5.95
CA ALA A 231 10.09 -4.46 6.59
C ALA A 231 11.13 -3.78 7.50
N SER A 232 11.49 -2.52 7.23
CA SER A 232 12.48 -1.78 8.03
C SER A 232 11.96 -1.36 9.42
N GLY A 233 10.66 -1.45 9.66
CA GLY A 233 10.04 -0.95 10.89
C GLY A 233 10.13 0.57 11.05
N GLU A 234 10.87 1.26 10.20
CA GLU A 234 10.97 2.71 10.14
C GLU A 234 9.88 3.28 9.25
N GLY A 235 9.04 4.04 9.83
CA GLY A 235 7.84 4.62 9.23
C GLY A 235 6.61 3.94 9.81
N ASN A 236 5.92 4.64 10.69
CA ASN A 236 4.60 4.22 11.09
C ASN A 236 3.83 3.89 9.83
N VAL A 237 3.56 2.62 9.64
CA VAL A 237 2.63 2.15 8.63
C VAL A 237 1.38 2.99 8.84
N LEU A 238 1.17 4.00 7.99
CA LEU A 238 -0.18 4.46 7.77
C LEU A 238 -0.85 3.27 7.08
N SER A 239 -1.30 2.31 7.86
CA SER A 239 -2.10 1.20 7.35
C SER A 239 -3.27 1.80 6.56
N ALA A 240 -3.87 1.05 5.67
CA ALA A 240 -5.15 1.45 5.06
C ALA A 240 -6.16 1.86 6.15
N THR A 241 -6.06 1.30 7.37
CA THR A 241 -6.73 1.77 8.57
C THR A 241 -6.42 3.25 8.84
N GLN A 242 -5.19 3.73 8.71
CA GLN A 242 -4.85 5.14 8.96
C GLN A 242 -5.38 6.08 7.86
N ILE A 243 -5.38 5.65 6.60
CA ILE A 243 -5.98 6.43 5.49
C ILE A 243 -7.50 6.50 5.69
N THR A 244 -8.15 5.37 5.97
CA THR A 244 -9.58 5.29 6.30
C THR A 244 -9.91 6.14 7.53
N LEU A 245 -9.03 6.15 8.56
CA LEU A 245 -9.21 6.99 9.74
C LEU A 245 -9.08 8.49 9.43
N ASN A 246 -8.15 8.88 8.58
CA ASN A 246 -8.08 10.26 8.12
C ASN A 246 -9.29 10.67 7.28
N GLU A 247 -9.86 9.76 6.50
CA GLU A 247 -11.10 9.99 5.76
C GLU A 247 -12.31 10.08 6.69
N ALA A 248 -12.30 9.34 7.80
CA ALA A 248 -13.35 9.38 8.80
C ALA A 248 -13.47 10.74 9.52
N LEU A 249 -12.42 11.59 9.50
CA LEU A 249 -12.46 12.95 10.03
C LEU A 249 -12.81 13.95 8.93
N ALA A 250 -13.97 14.55 9.00
CA ALA A 250 -14.35 15.71 8.20
C ALA A 250 -14.11 17.01 8.99
N VAL A 251 -13.51 18.01 8.33
CA VAL A 251 -13.20 19.34 8.88
C VAL A 251 -13.77 20.41 7.95
N TYR A 252 -14.79 21.14 8.39
CA TYR A 252 -15.51 22.07 7.53
C TYR A 252 -16.05 23.31 8.27
N PRO A 253 -16.20 24.45 7.56
CA PRO A 253 -15.67 24.71 6.22
C PRO A 253 -14.14 24.72 6.20
N ASN A 254 -13.55 24.40 5.05
CA ASN A 254 -12.11 24.50 4.85
C ASN A 254 -11.85 25.01 3.41
N PRO A 255 -11.40 26.26 3.19
CA PRO A 255 -11.02 27.26 4.19
C PRO A 255 -12.16 27.77 5.07
N SER A 256 -11.79 28.32 6.27
CA SER A 256 -12.71 28.84 7.27
C SER A 256 -12.36 30.27 7.72
N ASN A 257 -13.36 31.01 8.21
CA ASN A 257 -13.19 32.33 8.83
C ASN A 257 -12.96 32.22 10.36
N GLY A 258 -12.37 31.13 10.84
CA GLY A 258 -12.03 30.94 12.25
C GLY A 258 -12.89 29.91 12.98
N VAL A 259 -14.07 29.57 12.47
CA VAL A 259 -14.95 28.56 13.07
C VAL A 259 -14.90 27.28 12.24
N VAL A 260 -14.47 26.18 12.84
CA VAL A 260 -14.28 24.89 12.18
C VAL A 260 -15.11 23.83 12.90
N ASN A 261 -15.96 23.15 12.17
CA ASN A 261 -16.70 22.00 12.69
C ASN A 261 -15.93 20.71 12.36
N LEU A 262 -15.99 19.78 13.28
CA LEU A 262 -15.44 18.44 13.15
C LEU A 262 -16.59 17.45 13.13
N SER A 263 -16.47 16.42 12.27
CA SER A 263 -17.40 15.31 12.24
C SER A 263 -16.64 14.02 11.98
N PHE A 264 -16.99 12.97 12.70
CA PHE A 264 -16.43 11.64 12.50
C PHE A 264 -17.55 10.69 12.08
N ASP A 265 -17.31 9.93 11.02
CA ASP A 265 -18.20 8.84 10.59
C ASP A 265 -17.79 7.48 11.14
N ASP A 266 -16.69 7.42 11.92
CA ASP A 266 -16.22 6.22 12.60
C ASP A 266 -16.42 6.30 14.11
N LYS A 267 -17.19 5.35 14.66
CA LYS A 267 -17.55 5.29 16.10
C LYS A 267 -16.34 5.15 17.04
N ARG A 268 -15.19 4.74 16.55
CA ARG A 268 -13.94 4.67 17.35
C ARG A 268 -13.52 6.05 17.87
N PHE A 269 -13.90 7.11 17.17
CA PHE A 269 -13.59 8.49 17.56
C PHE A 269 -14.60 9.12 18.54
N ALA A 270 -15.58 8.36 19.02
CA ALA A 270 -16.56 8.83 20.00
C ALA A 270 -15.89 9.16 21.30
N ASN A 271 -15.25 9.98 21.72
CA ASN A 271 -14.45 10.37 22.90
C ASN A 271 -12.94 10.56 22.58
N ALA A 272 -12.60 10.77 21.31
CA ALA A 272 -11.23 11.08 20.92
C ALA A 272 -10.77 12.42 21.53
N THR A 273 -9.50 12.53 21.80
CA THR A 273 -8.86 13.81 22.10
C THR A 273 -8.47 14.48 20.79
N VAL A 274 -8.89 15.74 20.59
CA VAL A 274 -8.54 16.53 19.42
C VAL A 274 -7.52 17.59 19.84
N ALA A 275 -6.38 17.60 19.19
CA ALA A 275 -5.36 18.64 19.30
C ALA A 275 -5.25 19.41 17.97
N VAL A 276 -5.03 20.71 18.06
CA VAL A 276 -4.76 21.59 16.93
C VAL A 276 -3.35 22.15 17.05
N THR A 277 -2.55 21.93 16.02
CA THR A 277 -1.19 22.46 15.97
C THR A 277 -1.01 23.41 14.80
N ASP A 278 -0.12 24.37 14.92
CA ASP A 278 0.35 25.21 13.83
C ASP A 278 1.36 24.47 12.92
N VAL A 279 1.87 25.13 11.89
CA VAL A 279 2.86 24.56 10.96
C VAL A 279 4.22 24.28 11.61
N THR A 280 4.51 24.85 12.79
CA THR A 280 5.74 24.64 13.54
C THR A 280 5.60 23.51 14.56
N GLY A 281 4.38 22.96 14.71
CA GLY A 281 4.07 21.88 15.65
C GLY A 281 3.65 22.36 17.04
N ASN A 282 3.52 23.70 17.28
CA ASN A 282 3.02 24.20 18.54
C ASN A 282 1.53 23.90 18.70
N GLU A 283 1.13 23.37 19.85
CA GLU A 283 -0.27 23.15 20.18
C GLU A 283 -0.98 24.47 20.45
N ILE A 284 -2.05 24.72 19.69
CA ILE A 284 -2.89 25.94 19.78
C ILE A 284 -4.13 25.67 20.61
N ALA A 285 -4.68 24.45 20.52
CA ALA A 285 -5.86 24.03 21.26
C ALA A 285 -5.86 22.52 21.42
N ALA A 286 -6.40 22.05 22.54
CA ALA A 286 -6.72 20.64 22.75
C ALA A 286 -8.09 20.52 23.44
N GLU A 287 -8.94 19.63 22.92
CA GLU A 287 -10.28 19.42 23.44
C GLU A 287 -10.63 17.93 23.38
N LYS A 288 -11.35 17.45 24.41
CA LYS A 288 -11.88 16.09 24.42
C LYS A 288 -13.26 16.10 23.77
N MET A 289 -13.40 15.32 22.73
CA MET A 289 -14.68 15.18 22.02
C MET A 289 -15.69 14.46 22.91
N VAL A 290 -16.92 14.94 22.85
CA VAL A 290 -18.09 14.25 23.42
C VAL A 290 -18.98 13.88 22.23
N ASN A 291 -19.08 12.59 21.88
CA ASN A 291 -19.70 12.10 20.66
C ASN A 291 -18.82 12.24 19.39
N LEU A 292 -19.43 12.05 18.22
CA LEU A 292 -18.78 12.01 16.91
C LEU A 292 -18.68 13.38 16.22
N GLY A 293 -18.67 14.47 16.97
CA GLY A 293 -18.57 15.81 16.39
C GLY A 293 -18.19 16.87 17.41
N GLY A 294 -17.69 18.00 16.93
CA GLY A 294 -17.27 19.13 17.75
C GLY A 294 -17.05 20.39 16.93
N LYS A 295 -16.64 21.45 17.64
CA LYS A 295 -16.38 22.76 17.04
C LYS A 295 -15.11 23.33 17.64
N ILE A 296 -14.22 23.81 16.78
CA ILE A 296 -12.99 24.50 17.18
C ILE A 296 -13.06 25.96 16.70
N ILE A 297 -12.56 26.87 17.50
CA ILE A 297 -12.43 28.29 17.16
C ILE A 297 -10.95 28.64 17.10
N LEU A 298 -10.52 29.16 15.94
CA LEU A 298 -9.15 29.58 15.67
C LEU A 298 -9.18 31.07 15.25
N GLU A 299 -8.67 31.92 16.09
CA GLU A 299 -8.77 33.39 15.90
C GLU A 299 -7.72 33.96 14.93
N THR A 300 -6.65 33.21 14.69
CA THR A 300 -5.52 33.71 13.88
C THR A 300 -5.56 33.06 12.51
N LYS A 301 -5.35 33.85 11.47
CA LYS A 301 -5.20 33.37 10.09
C LYS A 301 -3.96 32.49 9.96
N GLY A 302 -4.08 31.39 9.23
CA GLY A 302 -2.95 30.49 9.07
C GLY A 302 -3.35 29.09 8.61
N VAL A 303 -2.36 28.21 8.57
CA VAL A 303 -2.51 26.79 8.29
C VAL A 303 -2.33 26.02 9.59
N TYR A 304 -3.26 25.14 9.88
CA TYR A 304 -3.31 24.34 11.09
C TYR A 304 -3.51 22.88 10.76
N PHE A 305 -3.13 22.01 11.69
CA PHE A 305 -3.40 20.58 11.63
C PHE A 305 -4.30 20.18 12.79
N VAL A 306 -5.46 19.63 12.48
CA VAL A 306 -6.37 19.02 13.44
C VAL A 306 -6.01 17.54 13.54
N THR A 307 -5.65 17.08 14.72
CA THR A 307 -5.28 15.70 15.01
C THR A 307 -6.23 15.15 16.08
N ALA A 308 -6.96 14.10 15.75
CA ALA A 308 -7.84 13.38 16.67
C ALA A 308 -7.20 12.05 17.06
N THR A 309 -7.10 11.77 18.35
CA THR A 309 -6.51 10.54 18.90
C THR A 309 -7.53 9.83 19.77
N THR A 310 -7.79 8.56 19.49
CA THR A 310 -8.67 7.71 20.31
C THR A 310 -7.92 7.17 21.54
N ASN A 311 -8.65 6.66 22.55
CA ASN A 311 -8.03 6.03 23.71
C ASN A 311 -7.20 4.78 23.35
N ASP A 312 -7.53 4.13 22.24
CA ASP A 312 -6.82 2.93 21.73
C ASP A 312 -5.65 3.30 20.80
N GLY A 313 -5.31 4.61 20.71
CA GLY A 313 -4.16 5.10 19.97
C GLY A 313 -4.37 5.29 18.45
N PHE A 314 -5.61 5.14 17.95
CA PHE A 314 -5.89 5.51 16.54
C PHE A 314 -5.82 7.02 16.35
N VAL A 315 -5.27 7.46 15.23
CA VAL A 315 -5.06 8.88 14.93
C VAL A 315 -5.67 9.24 13.58
N ALA A 316 -6.45 10.31 13.53
CA ALA A 316 -6.90 10.95 12.29
C ALA A 316 -6.36 12.38 12.22
N ARG A 317 -5.89 12.83 11.05
CA ARG A 317 -5.32 14.17 10.88
C ARG A 317 -5.82 14.85 9.61
N LYS A 318 -6.20 16.13 9.74
CA LYS A 318 -6.61 16.99 8.61
C LYS A 318 -5.95 18.35 8.68
N LYS A 319 -5.61 18.89 7.52
CA LYS A 319 -5.17 20.27 7.38
C LYS A 319 -6.39 21.20 7.30
N VAL A 320 -6.35 22.33 8.01
CA VAL A 320 -7.34 23.40 7.93
C VAL A 320 -6.66 24.74 7.63
N ILE A 321 -7.34 25.57 6.83
CA ILE A 321 -6.86 26.91 6.47
C ILE A 321 -7.83 27.93 7.03
N ILE A 322 -7.32 28.89 7.81
CA ILE A 322 -8.07 30.02 8.34
C ILE A 322 -7.69 31.28 7.54
N GLN A 323 -8.70 31.96 6.98
CA GLN A 323 -8.55 33.12 6.09
C GLN A 323 -9.05 34.43 6.75
#